data_0acaceefc6e0c6ed23a9de2867243813
#
_entry.id   0acaceefc6e0c6ed23a9de2867243813
#
_cell.length_a   1.000
_cell.length_b   1.000
_cell.length_c   1.000
_cell.angle_alpha   90.00
_cell.angle_beta   90.00
_cell.angle_gamma   90.00
#
_symmetry.space_group_name_H-M   'P 1'
#
loop_
_entity.id
_entity.type
_entity.pdbx_description
1 polymer ?
#
loop_
_entity_poly.entity_id
_entity_poly.type
_entity_poly.pdbx_seq_one_letter_code
_entity_poly.pdbx_strand_id
1 'polypeptide(L)'
;FLIYCDDLTFEDGEREYSGLKTVLDGTLEEFGSNILVVCTSNRRHLVSEPMSDNQQATVVNGEIHQGDAVEERVSLSDRFGLWLSFYPYSQEIYITIVKHWYRELGQNLDLPEFSETMAIEANRFAIGRGGRGGRVARQFVIDWMAKQLLSPSPR
;
A
#
# COMPACT_ATOMS: atom_id res chain seq x y z
N PHE A 1 0.36 23.95 3.82
CA PHE A 1 0.14 23.17 2.60
C PHE A 1 0.36 21.70 2.92
N LEU A 2 -0.43 20.81 2.28
CA LEU A 2 -0.24 19.36 2.28
C LEU A 2 0.17 18.93 0.86
N ILE A 3 1.35 18.34 0.74
CA ILE A 3 1.83 17.72 -0.49
C ILE A 3 1.65 16.23 -0.35
N TYR A 4 0.90 15.62 -1.27
CA TYR A 4 0.63 14.19 -1.25
C TYR A 4 1.23 13.51 -2.48
N CYS A 5 2.12 12.55 -2.26
CA CYS A 5 2.76 11.75 -3.31
C CYS A 5 2.28 10.31 -3.16
N ASP A 6 1.48 9.82 -4.12
CA ASP A 6 0.93 8.47 -4.08
C ASP A 6 1.80 7.49 -4.84
N ASP A 7 1.93 6.28 -4.28
CA ASP A 7 2.65 5.12 -4.86
C ASP A 7 4.10 5.43 -5.28
N LEU A 8 4.80 6.12 -4.39
CA LEU A 8 6.18 6.53 -4.64
C LEU A 8 7.10 5.31 -4.76
N THR A 9 7.71 5.17 -5.91
CA THR A 9 8.71 4.15 -6.21
C THR A 9 9.81 4.75 -7.07
N PHE A 10 11.05 4.38 -6.81
CA PHE A 10 12.18 4.80 -7.63
C PHE A 10 12.86 3.57 -8.22
N GLU A 11 13.06 3.58 -9.51
CA GLU A 11 13.90 2.61 -10.22
C GLU A 11 15.32 3.17 -10.35
N ASP A 12 16.29 2.28 -10.54
CA ASP A 12 17.70 2.68 -10.61
C ASP A 12 17.96 3.67 -11.76
N GLY A 13 18.58 4.81 -11.43
CA GLY A 13 18.99 5.82 -12.40
C GLY A 13 17.95 6.90 -12.73
N GLU A 14 16.82 6.95 -12.05
CA GLU A 14 15.81 7.98 -12.30
C GLU A 14 16.23 9.35 -11.75
N ARG A 15 16.15 10.38 -12.62
CA ARG A 15 16.43 11.78 -12.24
C ARG A 15 15.42 12.32 -11.20
N GLU A 16 14.25 11.69 -11.10
CA GLU A 16 13.18 12.03 -10.17
C GLU A 16 13.60 11.82 -8.70
N TYR A 17 14.45 10.81 -8.44
CA TYR A 17 15.03 10.58 -7.12
C TYR A 17 15.81 11.78 -6.59
N SER A 18 16.68 12.35 -7.44
CA SER A 18 17.47 13.53 -7.07
C SER A 18 16.60 14.76 -6.82
N GLY A 19 15.50 14.91 -7.58
CA GLY A 19 14.53 15.97 -7.38
C GLY A 19 13.81 15.89 -6.04
N LEU A 20 13.33 14.70 -5.66
CA LEU A 20 12.65 14.50 -4.38
C LEU A 20 13.60 14.67 -3.19
N LYS A 21 14.83 14.17 -3.31
CA LYS A 21 15.86 14.36 -2.28
C LYS A 21 16.09 15.86 -2.03
N THR A 22 16.24 16.65 -3.08
CA THR A 22 16.41 18.10 -2.98
C THR A 22 15.20 18.76 -2.32
N VAL A 23 14.00 18.34 -2.65
CA VAL A 23 12.76 18.83 -2.02
C VAL A 23 12.69 18.46 -0.55
N LEU A 24 13.01 17.24 -0.17
CA LEU A 24 12.98 16.79 1.23
C LEU A 24 14.11 17.44 2.05
N ASP A 25 15.30 17.60 1.48
CA ASP A 25 16.41 18.27 2.16
C ASP A 25 16.16 19.79 2.30
N GLY A 26 15.63 20.42 1.26
CA GLY A 26 15.32 21.86 1.29
C GLY A 26 14.06 22.21 2.09
N THR A 27 13.06 21.30 2.14
CA THR A 27 11.79 21.58 2.83
C THR A 27 11.92 21.66 4.34
N LEU A 28 12.87 20.98 4.95
CA LEU A 28 13.02 20.99 6.41
C LEU A 28 13.61 22.31 6.93
N GLU A 29 14.39 23.03 6.12
CA GLU A 29 15.06 24.27 6.53
C GLU A 29 14.55 25.54 5.80
N GLU A 30 14.13 25.44 4.51
CA GLU A 30 13.80 26.59 3.67
C GLU A 30 12.30 26.83 3.44
N PHE A 31 11.45 25.80 3.47
CA PHE A 31 10.04 25.94 3.08
C PHE A 31 9.08 26.33 4.21
N GLY A 32 9.55 26.57 5.41
CA GLY A 32 8.72 27.03 6.54
C GLY A 32 7.85 25.93 7.17
N SER A 33 7.44 26.14 8.41
CA SER A 33 6.71 25.21 9.27
C SER A 33 5.28 24.88 8.82
N ASN A 34 4.82 25.36 7.68
CA ASN A 34 3.45 25.22 7.19
C ASN A 34 3.30 24.24 6.02
N ILE A 35 4.32 23.43 5.72
CA ILE A 35 4.28 22.41 4.66
C ILE A 35 4.44 21.04 5.29
N LEU A 36 3.53 20.12 4.94
CA LEU A 36 3.60 18.72 5.27
C LEU A 36 3.67 17.90 3.99
N VAL A 37 4.66 17.02 3.90
CA VAL A 37 4.79 16.07 2.80
C VAL A 37 4.36 14.68 3.29
N VAL A 38 3.45 14.05 2.56
CA VAL A 38 2.96 12.70 2.83
C VAL A 38 3.19 11.87 1.57
N CYS A 39 3.90 10.75 1.73
CA CYS A 39 4.15 9.83 0.63
C CYS A 39 3.59 8.45 0.95
N THR A 40 3.02 7.77 -0.03
CA THR A 40 2.70 6.33 0.07
C THR A 40 3.66 5.53 -0.79
N SER A 41 3.99 4.32 -0.36
CA SER A 41 4.80 3.40 -1.13
C SER A 41 4.43 1.95 -0.81
N ASN A 42 4.51 1.09 -1.80
CA ASN A 42 4.33 -0.36 -1.65
C ASN A 42 5.63 -1.06 -1.19
N ARG A 43 6.71 -0.33 -1.01
CA ARG A 43 8.03 -0.86 -0.64
C ARG A 43 8.43 -0.38 0.75
N ARG A 44 9.11 -1.25 1.50
CA ARG A 44 9.69 -0.87 2.81
C ARG A 44 10.76 0.21 2.68
N HIS A 45 11.56 0.09 1.64
CA HIS A 45 12.50 1.12 1.21
C HIS A 45 11.96 1.70 -0.09
N LEU A 46 11.90 3.02 -0.20
CA LEU A 46 11.33 3.72 -1.36
C LEU A 46 12.01 3.33 -2.67
N VAL A 47 13.21 2.78 -2.59
CA VAL A 47 14.01 2.37 -3.73
C VAL A 47 14.10 0.85 -3.80
N SER A 48 14.08 0.31 -5.02
CA SER A 48 14.28 -1.11 -5.31
C SER A 48 15.66 -1.56 -4.82
N GLU A 49 15.73 -2.69 -4.13
CA GLU A 49 17.00 -3.38 -3.88
C GLU A 49 17.22 -4.39 -5.03
N PRO A 50 18.02 -4.08 -6.07
CA PRO A 50 18.36 -5.07 -7.07
C PRO A 50 19.19 -6.17 -6.42
N MET A 51 18.97 -7.42 -6.83
CA MET A 51 19.78 -8.56 -6.38
C MET A 51 21.29 -8.37 -6.67
N SER A 52 21.62 -7.53 -7.67
CA SER A 52 22.99 -7.14 -8.03
C SER A 52 23.70 -6.31 -6.96
N ASP A 53 22.97 -5.54 -6.16
CA ASP A 53 23.57 -4.65 -5.15
C ASP A 53 24.10 -5.44 -3.96
N ASN A 54 23.47 -6.56 -3.62
CA ASN A 54 23.99 -7.50 -2.61
C ASN A 54 25.30 -8.19 -3.08
N GLN A 55 25.58 -8.21 -4.39
CA GLN A 55 26.85 -8.75 -4.93
C GLN A 55 27.97 -7.70 -4.94
N GLN A 56 27.64 -6.41 -4.80
CA GLN A 56 28.62 -5.32 -4.70
C GLN A 56 29.04 -5.01 -3.26
N ALA A 57 28.49 -5.71 -2.28
CA ALA A 57 28.97 -5.65 -0.91
C ALA A 57 30.43 -6.14 -0.88
N THR A 58 31.35 -5.21 -0.76
CA THR A 58 32.78 -5.50 -0.71
C THR A 58 33.21 -5.57 0.73
N VAL A 59 33.80 -6.69 1.15
CA VAL A 59 34.39 -6.82 2.47
C VAL A 59 35.75 -6.17 2.43
N VAL A 60 35.91 -5.01 3.06
CA VAL A 60 37.18 -4.33 3.24
C VAL A 60 37.50 -4.35 4.74
N ASN A 61 38.64 -4.92 5.09
CA ASN A 61 39.09 -5.04 6.49
C ASN A 61 38.13 -5.74 7.47
N GLY A 62 37.23 -6.62 6.98
CA GLY A 62 36.29 -7.34 7.82
C GLY A 62 34.97 -6.61 8.06
N GLU A 63 34.78 -5.43 7.49
CA GLU A 63 33.50 -4.69 7.48
C GLU A 63 32.82 -4.82 6.11
N ILE A 64 31.51 -5.02 6.12
CA ILE A 64 30.69 -5.09 4.91
C ILE A 64 30.33 -3.65 4.54
N HIS A 65 30.96 -3.12 3.50
CA HIS A 65 30.54 -1.88 2.89
C HIS A 65 29.40 -2.17 1.92
N GLN A 66 28.22 -1.69 2.24
CA GLN A 66 27.11 -1.65 1.30
C GLN A 66 27.48 -0.67 0.19
N GLY A 67 27.14 -1.01 -1.07
CA GLY A 67 27.46 -0.11 -2.19
C GLY A 67 26.81 1.27 -1.99
N ASP A 68 27.47 2.33 -2.45
CA ASP A 68 27.05 3.74 -2.31
C ASP A 68 25.56 3.97 -2.65
N ALA A 69 25.03 3.20 -3.61
CA ALA A 69 23.64 3.23 -4.00
C ALA A 69 22.67 2.78 -2.88
N VAL A 70 23.06 1.82 -2.04
CA VAL A 70 22.26 1.35 -0.91
C VAL A 70 22.28 2.37 0.23
N GLU A 71 23.43 2.95 0.53
CA GLU A 71 23.55 4.01 1.54
C GLU A 71 22.74 5.24 1.17
N GLU A 72 22.75 5.63 -0.10
CA GLU A 72 21.99 6.76 -0.60
C GLU A 72 20.46 6.53 -0.52
N ARG A 73 20.04 5.29 -0.70
CA ARG A 73 18.62 4.84 -0.62
C ARG A 73 18.09 4.81 0.81
N VAL A 74 18.89 4.32 1.75
CA VAL A 74 18.56 4.35 3.18
C VAL A 74 18.44 5.80 3.64
N SER A 75 19.36 6.65 3.22
CA SER A 75 19.36 8.09 3.52
C SER A 75 18.09 8.83 3.13
N LEU A 76 17.39 8.46 2.05
CA LEU A 76 16.11 9.07 1.72
C LEU A 76 15.00 8.66 2.70
N SER A 77 14.99 7.39 3.05
CA SER A 77 14.01 6.85 4.00
C SER A 77 14.11 7.53 5.35
N ASP A 78 15.31 7.81 5.81
CA ASP A 78 15.59 8.45 7.12
C ASP A 78 15.11 9.90 7.21
N ARG A 79 14.80 10.54 6.07
CA ARG A 79 14.27 11.91 6.03
C ARG A 79 12.79 12.00 6.40
N PHE A 80 12.09 10.88 6.40
CA PHE A 80 10.69 10.85 6.87
C PHE A 80 10.65 10.67 8.38
N GLY A 81 10.15 11.69 9.08
CA GLY A 81 10.05 11.68 10.55
C GLY A 81 8.98 10.74 11.11
N LEU A 82 8.02 10.28 10.28
CA LEU A 82 6.95 9.37 10.69
C LEU A 82 6.72 8.28 9.63
N TRP A 83 6.74 7.04 10.07
CA TRP A 83 6.46 5.87 9.25
C TRP A 83 5.22 5.14 9.74
N LEU A 84 4.27 4.94 8.83
CA LEU A 84 3.06 4.17 9.09
C LEU A 84 3.03 2.95 8.18
N SER A 85 3.11 1.75 8.78
CA SER A 85 3.08 0.50 8.03
C SER A 85 1.68 -0.10 8.04
N PHE A 86 1.17 -0.43 6.85
CA PHE A 86 -0.11 -1.09 6.66
C PHE A 86 0.13 -2.54 6.24
N TYR A 87 -0.09 -3.47 7.16
CA TYR A 87 0.06 -4.90 6.90
C TYR A 87 -1.23 -5.49 6.33
N PRO A 88 -1.15 -6.64 5.63
CA PRO A 88 -2.33 -7.40 5.23
C PRO A 88 -3.21 -7.71 6.44
N TYR A 89 -4.51 -7.54 6.28
CA TYR A 89 -5.46 -7.76 7.37
C TYR A 89 -5.59 -9.25 7.74
N SER A 90 -5.85 -9.52 9.03
CA SER A 90 -6.31 -10.83 9.46
C SER A 90 -7.65 -11.17 8.79
N GLN A 91 -8.01 -12.46 8.77
CA GLN A 91 -9.29 -12.88 8.22
C GLN A 91 -10.48 -12.19 8.92
N GLU A 92 -10.41 -12.05 10.25
CA GLU A 92 -11.48 -11.41 11.03
C GLU A 92 -11.65 -9.93 10.68
N ILE A 93 -10.55 -9.19 10.61
CA ILE A 93 -10.58 -7.78 10.22
C ILE A 93 -11.09 -7.65 8.79
N TYR A 94 -10.64 -8.49 7.87
CA TYR A 94 -11.11 -8.48 6.49
C TYR A 94 -12.63 -8.69 6.40
N ILE A 95 -13.18 -9.68 7.10
CA ILE A 95 -14.63 -9.92 7.11
C ILE A 95 -15.39 -8.76 7.75
N THR A 96 -14.83 -8.13 8.76
CA THR A 96 -15.41 -6.92 9.36
C THR A 96 -15.51 -5.78 8.33
N ILE A 97 -14.47 -5.58 7.50
CA ILE A 97 -14.46 -4.58 6.43
C ILE A 97 -15.48 -4.95 5.33
N VAL A 98 -15.58 -6.25 4.98
CA VAL A 98 -16.59 -6.73 4.02
C VAL A 98 -18.00 -6.44 4.52
N LYS A 99 -18.30 -6.75 5.80
CA LYS A 99 -19.59 -6.45 6.43
C LYS A 99 -19.91 -4.96 6.44
N HIS A 100 -18.90 -4.12 6.69
CA HIS A 100 -19.06 -2.67 6.62
C HIS A 100 -19.47 -2.24 5.22
N TRP A 101 -18.74 -2.63 4.18
CA TRP A 101 -19.07 -2.27 2.81
C TRP A 101 -20.41 -2.86 2.36
N TYR A 102 -20.74 -4.07 2.80
CA TYR A 102 -22.04 -4.69 2.51
C TYR A 102 -23.19 -3.83 3.03
N ARG A 103 -23.05 -3.32 4.27
CA ARG A 103 -24.06 -2.46 4.88
C ARG A 103 -24.13 -1.09 4.19
N GLU A 104 -22.98 -0.46 3.95
CA GLU A 104 -22.91 0.87 3.34
C GLU A 104 -23.48 0.89 1.90
N LEU A 105 -23.06 -0.06 1.07
CA LEU A 105 -23.48 -0.12 -0.32
C LEU A 105 -24.90 -0.70 -0.50
N GLY A 106 -25.37 -1.48 0.47
CA GLY A 106 -26.65 -2.14 0.44
C GLY A 106 -27.82 -1.38 1.07
N GLN A 107 -27.61 -0.16 1.62
CA GLN A 107 -28.60 0.58 2.40
C GLN A 107 -29.97 0.75 1.74
N ASN A 108 -30.01 0.84 0.41
CA ASN A 108 -31.24 1.05 -0.36
C ASN A 108 -31.60 -0.16 -1.25
N LEU A 109 -31.01 -1.31 -0.99
CA LEU A 109 -31.21 -2.53 -1.75
C LEU A 109 -31.91 -3.57 -0.85
N ASP A 110 -32.84 -4.32 -1.43
CA ASP A 110 -33.46 -5.48 -0.77
C ASP A 110 -32.49 -6.67 -0.87
N LEU A 111 -31.56 -6.74 0.08
CA LEU A 111 -30.51 -7.74 0.12
C LEU A 111 -30.71 -8.67 1.34
N PRO A 112 -30.36 -9.96 1.21
CA PRO A 112 -30.41 -10.89 2.34
C PRO A 112 -29.44 -10.47 3.46
N GLU A 113 -29.62 -10.99 4.65
CA GLU A 113 -28.65 -10.78 5.73
C GLU A 113 -27.28 -11.38 5.37
N PHE A 114 -26.22 -10.75 5.89
CA PHE A 114 -24.86 -11.22 5.67
C PHE A 114 -24.66 -12.61 6.29
N SER A 115 -24.42 -13.62 5.46
CA SER A 115 -24.30 -15.02 5.87
C SER A 115 -22.85 -15.49 6.02
N GLU A 116 -22.66 -16.63 6.70
CA GLU A 116 -21.37 -17.30 6.78
C GLU A 116 -20.86 -17.75 5.40
N THR A 117 -21.76 -18.17 4.52
CA THR A 117 -21.42 -18.53 3.14
C THR A 117 -20.80 -17.34 2.40
N MET A 118 -21.33 -16.13 2.57
CA MET A 118 -20.73 -14.91 2.01
C MET A 118 -19.37 -14.64 2.57
N ALA A 119 -19.13 -14.88 3.87
CA ALA A 119 -17.81 -14.73 4.47
C ALA A 119 -16.78 -15.70 3.86
N ILE A 120 -17.19 -16.95 3.58
CA ILE A 120 -16.34 -17.93 2.90
C ILE A 120 -16.03 -17.49 1.47
N GLU A 121 -17.03 -17.01 0.73
CA GLU A 121 -16.86 -16.49 -0.64
C GLU A 121 -15.93 -15.28 -0.66
N ALA A 122 -16.09 -14.36 0.29
CA ALA A 122 -15.22 -13.19 0.44
C ALA A 122 -13.75 -13.59 0.66
N ASN A 123 -13.51 -14.59 1.51
CA ASN A 123 -12.14 -15.08 1.73
C ASN A 123 -11.55 -15.75 0.49
N ARG A 124 -12.33 -16.54 -0.24
CA ARG A 124 -11.90 -17.14 -1.52
C ARG A 124 -11.56 -16.06 -2.55
N PHE A 125 -12.39 -15.03 -2.64
CA PHE A 125 -12.15 -13.88 -3.52
C PHE A 125 -10.85 -13.16 -3.18
N ALA A 126 -10.58 -12.92 -1.88
CA ALA A 126 -9.35 -12.28 -1.42
C ALA A 126 -8.10 -13.10 -1.78
N ILE A 127 -8.15 -14.43 -1.61
CA ILE A 127 -7.05 -15.32 -1.99
C ILE A 127 -6.77 -15.22 -3.49
N GLY A 128 -7.80 -15.24 -4.32
CA GLY A 128 -7.68 -15.09 -5.78
C GLY A 128 -7.19 -13.72 -6.24
N ARG A 129 -7.28 -12.69 -5.40
CA ARG A 129 -6.81 -11.32 -5.68
C ARG A 129 -5.46 -10.99 -5.03
N GLY A 130 -4.78 -11.97 -4.47
CA GLY A 130 -3.44 -11.82 -3.90
C GLY A 130 -3.40 -11.29 -2.47
N GLY A 131 -4.55 -11.11 -1.78
CA GLY A 131 -4.53 -10.73 -0.38
C GLY A 131 -5.80 -10.06 0.15
N ARG A 132 -5.80 -9.88 1.47
CA ARG A 132 -6.89 -9.25 2.23
C ARG A 132 -6.61 -7.77 2.38
N GLY A 133 -7.24 -6.94 1.55
CA GLY A 133 -7.14 -5.49 1.62
C GLY A 133 -8.51 -4.82 1.61
N GLY A 134 -8.60 -3.56 2.05
CA GLY A 134 -9.85 -2.80 2.05
C GLY A 134 -10.45 -2.62 0.65
N ARG A 135 -9.60 -2.40 -0.35
CA ARG A 135 -9.99 -2.32 -1.77
C ARG A 135 -10.59 -3.65 -2.25
N VAL A 136 -9.98 -4.77 -1.90
CA VAL A 136 -10.44 -6.13 -2.26
C VAL A 136 -11.79 -6.44 -1.60
N ALA A 137 -11.97 -6.04 -0.34
CA ALA A 137 -13.25 -6.20 0.37
C ALA A 137 -14.38 -5.45 -0.33
N ARG A 138 -14.14 -4.19 -0.70
CA ARG A 138 -15.13 -3.38 -1.44
C ARG A 138 -15.45 -3.97 -2.82
N GLN A 139 -14.44 -4.42 -3.56
CA GLN A 139 -14.61 -5.07 -4.86
C GLN A 139 -15.46 -6.35 -4.76
N PHE A 140 -15.19 -7.19 -3.74
CA PHE A 140 -16.00 -8.37 -3.49
C PHE A 140 -17.47 -8.02 -3.30
N VAL A 141 -17.77 -7.04 -2.45
CA VAL A 141 -19.16 -6.63 -2.17
C VAL A 141 -19.86 -6.15 -3.43
N ILE A 142 -19.21 -5.33 -4.25
CA ILE A 142 -19.77 -4.85 -5.52
C ILE A 142 -20.04 -6.01 -6.48
N ASP A 143 -19.10 -6.93 -6.64
CA ASP A 143 -19.24 -8.11 -7.51
C ASP A 143 -20.37 -9.02 -7.03
N TRP A 144 -20.45 -9.24 -5.72
CA TRP A 144 -21.47 -10.07 -5.12
C TRP A 144 -22.87 -9.46 -5.29
N MET A 145 -23.04 -8.17 -5.00
CA MET A 145 -24.31 -7.46 -5.18
C MET A 145 -24.76 -7.46 -6.64
N ALA A 146 -23.85 -7.21 -7.57
CA ALA A 146 -24.14 -7.25 -8.99
C ALA A 146 -24.67 -8.62 -9.42
N LYS A 147 -24.09 -9.70 -8.92
CA LYS A 147 -24.60 -11.07 -9.21
C LYS A 147 -25.99 -11.30 -8.65
N GLN A 148 -26.29 -10.80 -7.44
CA GLN A 148 -27.64 -10.93 -6.86
C GLN A 148 -28.68 -10.16 -7.67
N LEU A 149 -28.36 -8.93 -8.06
CA LEU A 149 -29.28 -8.06 -8.81
C LEU A 149 -29.48 -8.51 -10.27
N LEU A 150 -28.48 -9.15 -10.87
CA LEU A 150 -28.54 -9.64 -12.25
C LEU A 150 -29.04 -11.08 -12.35
N SER A 151 -29.07 -11.84 -11.25
CA SER A 151 -29.66 -13.17 -11.24
C SER A 151 -31.19 -13.05 -11.35
N PRO A 152 -31.84 -13.65 -12.35
CA PRO A 152 -33.30 -13.62 -12.44
C PRO A 152 -33.85 -14.29 -11.19
N SER A 153 -34.76 -13.60 -10.46
CA SER A 153 -35.55 -14.21 -9.39
C SER A 153 -36.13 -15.52 -9.86
N PRO A 154 -35.95 -16.63 -9.13
CA PRO A 154 -36.72 -17.84 -9.44
C PRO A 154 -38.20 -17.49 -9.32
N ARG A 155 -38.93 -17.63 -10.44
CA ARG A 155 -40.41 -17.51 -10.47
C ARG A 155 -41.03 -18.71 -9.78
#